data_606e049130164929b24a5b42bdd03ed4
#
_entry.id   606e049130164929b24a5b42bdd03ed4
#
_cell.length_a   1.000
_cell.length_b   1.000
_cell.length_c   1.000
_cell.angle_alpha   90.00
_cell.angle_beta   90.00
_cell.angle_gamma   90.00
#
_symmetry.space_group_name_H-M   'P 1'
#
loop_
_entity.id
_entity.type
_entity.pdbx_description
1 polymer ?
#
loop_
_entity_poly.entity_id
_entity_poly.type
_entity_poly.pdbx_seq_one_letter_code
_entity_poly.pdbx_strand_id
1 'polypeptide(L)'
;EWARHNIRGIIAHVEKRGHEVVYSDTDSIFVKAPVDKESPINKPPEDSPVHADWERAKAETLRFGESLASEFTKEGAELELETALSAFFSHGAKKRYVGRVVWPREEMLIRGYEVRRTDSFALLTRTMTEMFEMILDGEEWAAVEMTKSVIDDVKARRVDAADLVISRSCKGTLRRDGTVDFSKVYDNPNGLPYVRAAKKRIERDLPFTPGMKVGYVVTSAKNSPMDVEPWLVDEIGEDPPRYDPDYYARRLATALGRITEAFGWGRTELMSGSRQQTLFDF
;
A
#
# COMPACT_ATOMS: atom_id res chain seq x y z
N GLU A 1 -1.67 -28.83 -5.72
CA GLU A 1 -2.20 -29.71 -4.65
C GLU A 1 -1.13 -30.12 -3.65
N TRP A 2 0.06 -30.56 -4.09
CA TRP A 2 1.16 -31.00 -3.22
C TRP A 2 1.61 -29.92 -2.21
N ALA A 3 1.89 -28.70 -2.66
CA ALA A 3 2.29 -27.59 -1.79
C ALA A 3 1.22 -27.24 -0.73
N ARG A 4 -0.07 -27.26 -1.09
CA ARG A 4 -1.16 -27.02 -0.14
C ARG A 4 -1.29 -28.14 0.90
N HIS A 5 -1.01 -29.37 0.52
CA HIS A 5 -1.04 -30.50 1.45
C HIS A 5 0.10 -30.37 2.47
N ASN A 6 1.29 -30.08 2.01
CA ASN A 6 2.46 -29.90 2.87
C ASN A 6 2.28 -28.74 3.84
N ILE A 7 1.84 -27.56 3.36
CA ILE A 7 1.67 -26.40 4.25
C ILE A 7 0.62 -26.68 5.35
N ARG A 8 -0.46 -27.41 5.04
CA ARG A 8 -1.46 -27.82 6.04
C ARG A 8 -0.89 -28.79 7.08
N GLY A 9 -0.05 -29.73 6.64
CA GLY A 9 0.65 -30.63 7.53
C GLY A 9 1.59 -29.88 8.48
N ILE A 10 2.33 -28.90 7.96
CA ILE A 10 3.24 -28.04 8.72
C ILE A 10 2.46 -27.22 9.74
N ILE A 11 1.36 -26.55 9.33
CA ILE A 11 0.50 -25.78 10.24
C ILE A 11 -0.01 -26.65 11.39
N ALA A 12 -0.59 -27.81 11.08
CA ALA A 12 -1.10 -28.74 12.09
C ALA A 12 -0.02 -29.21 13.08
N HIS A 13 1.22 -29.39 12.58
CA HIS A 13 2.34 -29.81 13.41
C HIS A 13 2.80 -28.68 14.36
N VAL A 14 2.90 -27.44 13.83
CA VAL A 14 3.25 -26.24 14.59
C VAL A 14 2.22 -25.98 15.71
N GLU A 15 0.93 -26.03 15.37
CA GLU A 15 -0.18 -25.82 16.32
C GLU A 15 -0.22 -26.92 17.39
N LYS A 16 0.03 -28.19 17.01
CA LYS A 16 0.11 -29.31 17.98
C LYS A 16 1.20 -29.13 19.02
N ARG A 17 2.24 -28.36 18.71
CA ARG A 17 3.32 -28.01 19.66
C ARG A 17 2.98 -26.77 20.50
N GLY A 18 1.80 -26.21 20.36
CA GLY A 18 1.34 -25.06 21.12
C GLY A 18 1.82 -23.71 20.57
N HIS A 19 2.32 -23.67 19.32
CA HIS A 19 2.69 -22.42 18.66
C HIS A 19 1.53 -21.89 17.83
N GLU A 20 1.37 -20.59 17.80
CA GLU A 20 0.31 -19.88 17.07
C GLU A 20 0.77 -19.58 15.64
N VAL A 21 0.03 -20.07 14.63
CA VAL A 21 0.19 -19.68 13.23
C VAL A 21 -0.73 -18.49 12.96
N VAL A 22 -0.17 -17.30 12.81
CA VAL A 22 -0.92 -16.05 12.64
C VAL A 22 -1.36 -15.80 11.20
N TYR A 23 -0.61 -16.34 10.22
CA TYR A 23 -0.92 -16.19 8.79
C TYR A 23 -0.24 -17.27 7.96
N SER A 24 -0.81 -17.60 6.80
CA SER A 24 -0.18 -18.46 5.79
C SER A 24 -0.53 -18.00 4.38
N ASP A 25 0.44 -18.09 3.47
CA ASP A 25 0.23 -17.80 2.05
C ASP A 25 0.99 -18.83 1.20
N THR A 26 0.29 -19.54 0.37
CA THR A 26 0.72 -20.51 -0.65
C THR A 26 1.84 -21.49 -0.20
N ASP A 27 3.01 -21.02 0.14
CA ASP A 27 4.25 -21.73 0.47
C ASP A 27 4.96 -21.20 1.73
N SER A 28 4.36 -20.22 2.41
CA SER A 28 4.91 -19.63 3.63
C SER A 28 3.93 -19.68 4.79
N ILE A 29 4.47 -19.73 6.01
CA ILE A 29 3.73 -19.61 7.28
C ILE A 29 4.36 -18.51 8.13
N PHE A 30 3.53 -17.80 8.87
CA PHE A 30 3.94 -16.83 9.87
C PHE A 30 3.59 -17.36 11.25
N VAL A 31 4.60 -17.62 12.03
CA VAL A 31 4.46 -18.22 13.36
C VAL A 31 4.87 -17.20 14.41
N LYS A 32 4.06 -17.08 15.46
CA LYS A 32 4.38 -16.23 16.59
C LYS A 32 5.50 -16.81 17.41
N ALA A 33 6.59 -16.07 17.52
CA ALA A 33 7.70 -16.46 18.39
C ALA A 33 7.30 -16.32 19.87
N PRO A 34 7.80 -17.21 20.75
CA PRO A 34 7.52 -17.19 22.19
C PRO A 34 8.42 -16.16 22.91
N VAL A 35 8.33 -14.91 22.50
CA VAL A 35 9.06 -13.79 23.14
C VAL A 35 8.15 -13.02 24.08
N ASP A 36 8.77 -12.28 25.01
CA ASP A 36 8.04 -11.46 25.97
C ASP A 36 7.22 -10.38 25.25
N LYS A 37 5.94 -10.25 25.64
CA LYS A 37 5.02 -9.26 25.10
C LYS A 37 5.39 -7.81 25.46
N GLU A 38 6.20 -7.62 26.48
CA GLU A 38 6.69 -6.30 26.91
C GLU A 38 7.93 -5.86 26.13
N SER A 39 8.49 -6.73 25.28
CA SER A 39 9.63 -6.39 24.45
C SER A 39 9.28 -5.27 23.47
N PRO A 40 10.17 -4.29 23.26
CA PRO A 40 9.93 -3.20 22.33
C PRO A 40 9.66 -3.71 20.90
N ILE A 41 8.60 -3.20 20.26
CA ILE A 41 8.26 -3.52 18.86
C ILE A 41 9.22 -2.78 17.91
N ASN A 42 9.54 -1.54 18.25
CA ASN A 42 10.47 -0.71 17.50
C ASN A 42 11.86 -0.85 18.07
N LYS A 43 12.87 -0.80 17.20
CA LYS A 43 14.26 -0.76 17.63
C LYS A 43 14.52 0.53 18.40
N PRO A 44 14.84 0.45 19.70
CA PRO A 44 15.19 1.64 20.47
C PRO A 44 16.58 2.15 20.06
N PRO A 45 16.90 3.44 20.34
CA PRO A 45 18.27 3.93 20.25
C PRO A 45 19.25 3.08 21.06
N GLU A 46 20.52 3.01 20.64
CA GLU A 46 21.54 2.15 21.26
C GLU A 46 21.81 2.50 22.73
N ASP A 47 21.64 3.77 23.10
CA ASP A 47 21.77 4.28 24.48
C ASP A 47 20.50 4.11 25.33
N SER A 48 19.43 3.56 24.75
CA SER A 48 18.18 3.32 25.47
C SER A 48 18.32 2.15 26.46
N PRO A 49 17.75 2.27 27.67
CA PRO A 49 17.77 1.18 28.66
C PRO A 49 17.08 -0.10 28.18
N VAL A 50 16.17 0.00 27.22
CA VAL A 50 15.42 -1.14 26.66
C VAL A 50 16.04 -1.70 25.36
N HIS A 51 17.17 -1.16 24.90
CA HIS A 51 17.84 -1.65 23.69
C HIS A 51 18.28 -3.12 23.83
N ALA A 52 18.82 -3.48 24.99
CA ALA A 52 19.23 -4.86 25.27
C ALA A 52 18.07 -5.85 25.27
N ASP A 53 16.88 -5.42 25.69
CA ASP A 53 15.66 -6.24 25.67
C ASP A 53 15.18 -6.48 24.24
N TRP A 54 15.26 -5.46 23.39
CA TRP A 54 14.94 -5.58 21.97
C TRP A 54 15.90 -6.54 21.23
N GLU A 55 17.22 -6.41 21.45
CA GLU A 55 18.23 -7.31 20.86
C GLU A 55 18.04 -8.75 21.34
N ARG A 56 17.70 -8.94 22.61
CA ARG A 56 17.41 -10.27 23.17
C ARG A 56 16.17 -10.88 22.50
N ALA A 57 15.05 -10.14 22.40
CA ALA A 57 13.83 -10.60 21.77
C ALA A 57 14.05 -10.94 20.30
N LYS A 58 14.82 -10.14 19.57
CA LYS A 58 15.24 -10.41 18.19
C LYS A 58 16.04 -11.72 18.10
N ALA A 59 17.05 -11.89 18.95
CA ALA A 59 17.87 -13.10 18.97
C ALA A 59 17.07 -14.37 19.33
N GLU A 60 16.10 -14.26 20.23
CA GLU A 60 15.18 -15.35 20.58
C GLU A 60 14.26 -15.71 19.42
N THR A 61 13.72 -14.71 18.72
CA THR A 61 12.89 -14.90 17.52
C THR A 61 13.66 -15.64 16.42
N LEU A 62 14.91 -15.26 16.16
CA LEU A 62 15.75 -15.91 15.15
C LEU A 62 16.05 -17.35 15.52
N ARG A 63 16.48 -17.63 16.76
CA ARG A 63 16.73 -18.98 17.26
C ARG A 63 15.51 -19.86 17.17
N PHE A 64 14.33 -19.34 17.52
CA PHE A 64 13.06 -20.03 17.38
C PHE A 64 12.76 -20.38 15.92
N GLY A 65 12.85 -19.41 15.00
CA GLY A 65 12.60 -19.62 13.58
C GLY A 65 13.55 -20.62 12.93
N GLU A 66 14.85 -20.54 13.23
CA GLU A 66 15.88 -21.48 12.76
C GLU A 66 15.64 -22.91 13.30
N SER A 67 15.29 -23.02 14.60
CA SER A 67 14.97 -24.32 15.21
C SER A 67 13.75 -24.94 14.55
N LEU A 68 12.69 -24.17 14.34
CA LEU A 68 11.48 -24.64 13.69
C LEU A 68 11.74 -25.08 12.24
N ALA A 69 12.47 -24.29 11.45
CA ALA A 69 12.84 -24.62 10.08
C ALA A 69 13.67 -25.92 10.02
N SER A 70 14.65 -26.09 10.92
CA SER A 70 15.50 -27.28 11.02
C SER A 70 14.73 -28.58 11.31
N GLU A 71 13.64 -28.51 12.05
CA GLU A 71 12.80 -29.69 12.35
C GLU A 71 12.13 -30.22 11.09
N PHE A 72 11.53 -29.33 10.30
CA PHE A 72 10.83 -29.74 9.08
C PHE A 72 11.76 -30.20 7.97
N THR A 73 12.97 -29.64 7.89
CA THR A 73 14.00 -30.12 6.96
C THR A 73 14.37 -31.56 7.22
N LYS A 74 14.39 -31.99 8.48
CA LYS A 74 14.63 -33.43 8.86
C LYS A 74 13.49 -34.36 8.45
N GLU A 75 12.28 -33.86 8.32
CA GLU A 75 11.09 -34.64 7.92
C GLU A 75 10.86 -34.62 6.39
N GLY A 76 11.80 -34.09 5.61
CA GLY A 76 11.75 -34.11 4.14
C GLY A 76 10.97 -32.91 3.52
N ALA A 77 10.59 -31.91 4.31
CA ALA A 77 10.14 -30.64 3.82
C ALA A 77 11.30 -29.63 3.99
N GLU A 78 11.66 -28.95 2.94
CA GLU A 78 12.70 -27.90 3.01
C GLU A 78 12.04 -26.59 3.45
N LEU A 79 12.29 -26.18 4.69
CA LEU A 79 11.84 -24.90 5.24
C LEU A 79 13.05 -24.04 5.60
N GLU A 80 12.94 -22.76 5.32
CA GLU A 80 13.93 -21.75 5.65
C GLU A 80 13.30 -20.61 6.46
N LEU A 81 14.06 -20.02 7.38
CA LEU A 81 13.69 -18.76 7.99
C LEU A 81 14.01 -17.62 7.02
N GLU A 82 12.98 -17.10 6.34
CA GLU A 82 13.17 -15.99 5.39
C GLU A 82 13.20 -14.62 6.06
N THR A 83 12.39 -14.45 7.12
CA THR A 83 12.14 -13.11 7.68
C THR A 83 11.69 -13.21 9.12
N ALA A 84 12.25 -12.35 9.98
CA ALA A 84 11.72 -12.09 11.32
C ALA A 84 11.05 -10.71 11.38
N LEU A 85 9.86 -10.66 11.98
CA LEU A 85 9.04 -9.46 12.11
C LEU A 85 8.84 -9.12 13.58
N SER A 86 8.93 -7.83 13.94
CA SER A 86 8.55 -7.36 15.28
C SER A 86 7.06 -7.04 15.39
N ALA A 87 6.41 -6.69 14.28
CA ALA A 87 4.99 -6.42 14.22
C ALA A 87 4.41 -6.92 12.89
N PHE A 88 3.15 -7.34 12.92
CA PHE A 88 2.44 -7.87 11.75
C PHE A 88 0.96 -7.47 11.78
N PHE A 89 0.45 -7.02 10.63
CA PHE A 89 -0.95 -6.69 10.44
C PHE A 89 -1.47 -7.29 9.14
N SER A 90 -2.65 -7.93 9.20
CA SER A 90 -3.37 -8.46 8.04
C SER A 90 -4.87 -8.30 8.27
N HIS A 91 -5.61 -7.82 7.26
CA HIS A 91 -7.06 -7.67 7.35
C HIS A 91 -7.76 -7.88 6.00
N GLY A 92 -8.89 -8.56 6.07
CA GLY A 92 -9.95 -8.64 5.06
C GLY A 92 -9.65 -9.51 3.84
N ALA A 93 -8.52 -9.40 3.20
CA ALA A 93 -8.24 -10.10 1.95
C ALA A 93 -6.97 -10.95 2.01
N LYS A 94 -7.03 -12.12 1.39
CA LYS A 94 -5.85 -12.97 1.19
C LYS A 94 -4.74 -12.18 0.47
N LYS A 95 -3.49 -12.46 0.81
CA LYS A 95 -2.29 -11.83 0.23
C LYS A 95 -2.16 -10.33 0.50
N ARG A 96 -2.85 -9.81 1.52
CA ARG A 96 -2.72 -8.43 2.00
C ARG A 96 -2.23 -8.43 3.43
N TYR A 97 -1.00 -8.02 3.62
CA TYR A 97 -0.39 -7.90 4.93
C TYR A 97 0.74 -6.88 4.92
N VAL A 98 1.05 -6.39 6.09
CA VAL A 98 2.20 -5.52 6.35
C VAL A 98 2.93 -6.03 7.59
N GLY A 99 4.24 -5.88 7.63
CA GLY A 99 5.06 -6.27 8.76
C GLY A 99 6.30 -5.41 8.89
N ARG A 100 6.76 -5.21 10.11
CA ARG A 100 8.04 -4.58 10.39
C ARG A 100 9.13 -5.64 10.47
N VAL A 101 9.95 -5.70 9.43
CA VAL A 101 11.06 -6.63 9.33
C VAL A 101 12.20 -6.18 10.22
N VAL A 102 12.73 -7.09 11.04
CA VAL A 102 13.91 -6.88 11.87
C VAL A 102 15.11 -7.73 11.44
N TRP A 103 14.87 -8.72 10.59
CA TRP A 103 15.90 -9.55 9.96
C TRP A 103 15.36 -10.11 8.63
N PRO A 104 16.17 -10.23 7.55
CA PRO A 104 17.62 -9.97 7.47
C PRO A 104 18.00 -8.48 7.38
N ARG A 105 17.06 -7.61 7.03
CA ARG A 105 17.25 -6.14 6.97
C ARG A 105 16.04 -5.46 7.59
N GLU A 106 16.27 -4.34 8.25
CA GLU A 106 15.19 -3.52 8.80
C GLU A 106 14.46 -2.81 7.66
N GLU A 107 13.22 -3.21 7.40
CA GLU A 107 12.36 -2.60 6.38
C GLU A 107 10.88 -2.83 6.70
N MET A 108 10.01 -2.06 6.06
CA MET A 108 8.58 -2.33 6.06
C MET A 108 8.22 -3.25 4.89
N LEU A 109 7.74 -4.44 5.19
CA LEU A 109 7.22 -5.41 4.24
C LEU A 109 5.76 -5.10 3.95
N ILE A 110 5.42 -4.70 2.72
CA ILE A 110 4.04 -4.45 2.29
C ILE A 110 3.71 -5.39 1.14
N ARG A 111 2.61 -6.14 1.28
CA ARG A 111 2.11 -7.05 0.25
C ARG A 111 0.64 -6.79 -0.04
N GLY A 112 0.27 -6.85 -1.33
CA GLY A 112 -1.12 -6.79 -1.80
C GLY A 112 -1.83 -5.45 -1.69
N TYR A 113 -1.19 -4.41 -1.15
CA TYR A 113 -1.73 -3.05 -1.07
C TYR A 113 -1.27 -2.15 -2.22
N GLU A 114 -1.98 -1.05 -2.43
CA GLU A 114 -1.85 -0.18 -3.62
C GLU A 114 -0.64 0.76 -3.59
N VAL A 115 0.23 0.67 -2.58
CA VAL A 115 1.42 1.54 -2.41
C VAL A 115 2.33 1.58 -3.66
N ARG A 116 2.40 0.46 -4.42
CA ARG A 116 3.28 0.34 -5.59
C ARG A 116 2.53 0.35 -6.92
N ARG A 117 1.25 0.72 -6.95
CA ARG A 117 0.49 0.73 -8.21
C ARG A 117 0.87 1.92 -9.09
N THR A 118 0.94 1.66 -10.39
CA THR A 118 1.28 2.65 -11.41
C THR A 118 0.23 3.77 -11.57
N ASP A 119 -0.97 3.61 -11.02
CA ASP A 119 -2.05 4.58 -11.02
C ASP A 119 -2.24 5.27 -9.66
N SER A 120 -1.30 5.10 -8.74
CA SER A 120 -1.23 5.82 -7.47
C SER A 120 -0.72 7.24 -7.65
N PHE A 121 -0.92 8.08 -6.66
CA PHE A 121 -0.39 9.44 -6.56
C PHE A 121 0.34 9.61 -5.21
N ALA A 122 1.24 10.58 -5.13
CA ALA A 122 2.17 10.72 -4.01
C ALA A 122 1.49 10.79 -2.65
N LEU A 123 0.41 11.58 -2.52
CA LEU A 123 -0.35 11.69 -1.28
C LEU A 123 -0.88 10.33 -0.80
N LEU A 124 -1.50 9.54 -1.71
CA LEU A 124 -2.02 8.22 -1.33
C LEU A 124 -0.92 7.28 -0.83
N THR A 125 0.21 7.25 -1.55
CA THR A 125 1.35 6.40 -1.19
C THR A 125 1.92 6.79 0.16
N ARG A 126 2.16 8.07 0.39
CA ARG A 126 2.68 8.62 1.66
C ARG A 126 1.73 8.33 2.83
N THR A 127 0.46 8.68 2.68
CA THR A 127 -0.55 8.46 3.71
C THR A 127 -0.71 6.97 4.06
N MET A 128 -0.69 6.08 3.06
CA MET A 128 -0.79 4.65 3.28
C MET A 128 0.44 4.10 4.02
N THR A 129 1.63 4.58 3.69
CA THR A 129 2.87 4.17 4.36
C THR A 129 2.87 4.60 5.82
N GLU A 130 2.56 5.87 6.08
CA GLU A 130 2.47 6.44 7.43
C GLU A 130 1.39 5.74 8.27
N MET A 131 0.24 5.45 7.67
CA MET A 131 -0.83 4.68 8.34
C MET A 131 -0.35 3.27 8.74
N PHE A 132 0.44 2.59 7.90
CA PHE A 132 0.99 1.29 8.26
C PHE A 132 2.01 1.37 9.39
N GLU A 133 2.85 2.39 9.40
CA GLU A 133 3.79 2.64 10.52
C GLU A 133 3.03 2.80 11.83
N MET A 134 2.01 3.66 11.86
CA MET A 134 1.16 3.87 13.04
C MET A 134 0.45 2.58 13.50
N ILE A 135 -0.11 1.80 12.57
CA ILE A 135 -0.78 0.54 12.91
C ILE A 135 0.21 -0.48 13.49
N LEU A 136 1.41 -0.59 12.92
CA LEU A 136 2.45 -1.48 13.44
C LEU A 136 3.01 -1.02 14.79
N ASP A 137 2.83 0.24 15.15
CA ASP A 137 3.16 0.82 16.45
C ASP A 137 2.04 0.67 17.50
N GLY A 138 0.87 0.14 17.09
CA GLY A 138 -0.31 0.03 17.95
C GLY A 138 -1.09 1.33 18.10
N GLU A 139 -0.90 2.28 17.17
CA GLU A 139 -1.56 3.59 17.14
C GLU A 139 -2.71 3.64 16.13
N GLU A 140 -3.56 2.63 16.11
CA GLU A 140 -4.62 2.44 15.10
C GLU A 140 -5.59 3.61 15.04
N TRP A 141 -5.92 4.19 16.21
CA TRP A 141 -6.84 5.34 16.28
C TRP A 141 -6.19 6.61 15.71
N ALA A 142 -4.91 6.83 15.96
CA ALA A 142 -4.16 7.94 15.36
C ALA A 142 -4.09 7.79 13.83
N ALA A 143 -3.89 6.56 13.34
CA ALA A 143 -3.90 6.25 11.92
C ALA A 143 -5.25 6.55 11.25
N VAL A 144 -6.37 6.25 11.92
CA VAL A 144 -7.72 6.59 11.45
C VAL A 144 -7.93 8.11 11.42
N GLU A 145 -7.58 8.82 12.48
CA GLU A 145 -7.76 10.29 12.55
C GLU A 145 -6.87 11.01 11.52
N MET A 146 -5.64 10.59 11.33
CA MET A 146 -4.76 11.08 10.27
C MET A 146 -5.39 10.87 8.89
N THR A 147 -5.95 9.69 8.63
CA THR A 147 -6.62 9.37 7.36
C THR A 147 -7.82 10.28 7.11
N LYS A 148 -8.65 10.54 8.12
CA LYS A 148 -9.79 11.47 8.04
C LYS A 148 -9.32 12.89 7.73
N SER A 149 -8.31 13.36 8.44
CA SER A 149 -7.73 14.69 8.24
C SER A 149 -7.24 14.88 6.80
N VAL A 150 -6.51 13.92 6.25
CA VAL A 150 -6.03 13.97 4.86
C VAL A 150 -7.18 14.01 3.85
N ILE A 151 -8.24 13.24 4.08
CA ILE A 151 -9.43 13.25 3.20
C ILE A 151 -10.13 14.62 3.26
N ASP A 152 -10.25 15.21 4.44
CA ASP A 152 -10.87 16.53 4.62
C ASP A 152 -10.00 17.64 4.04
N ASP A 153 -8.68 17.55 4.11
CA ASP A 153 -7.75 18.47 3.45
C ASP A 153 -7.91 18.45 1.93
N VAL A 154 -8.05 17.26 1.34
CA VAL A 154 -8.33 17.10 -0.09
C VAL A 154 -9.69 17.71 -0.46
N LYS A 155 -10.76 17.43 0.30
CA LYS A 155 -12.09 18.01 0.07
C LYS A 155 -12.07 19.54 0.15
N ALA A 156 -11.31 20.08 1.08
CA ALA A 156 -11.16 21.52 1.28
C ALA A 156 -10.14 22.19 0.34
N ARG A 157 -9.53 21.42 -0.58
CA ARG A 157 -8.48 21.90 -1.51
C ARG A 157 -7.26 22.51 -0.81
N ARG A 158 -6.87 21.96 0.34
CA ARG A 158 -5.67 22.37 1.10
C ARG A 158 -4.42 21.58 0.73
N VAL A 159 -4.55 20.63 -0.21
CA VAL A 159 -3.45 19.78 -0.69
C VAL A 159 -2.87 20.32 -1.98
N ASP A 160 -1.55 20.28 -2.12
CA ASP A 160 -0.89 20.64 -3.36
C ASP A 160 -1.28 19.66 -4.49
N ALA A 161 -1.59 20.19 -5.67
CA ALA A 161 -1.90 19.38 -6.83
C ALA A 161 -0.71 18.49 -7.27
N ALA A 162 0.53 18.85 -6.94
CA ALA A 162 1.72 18.04 -7.16
C ALA A 162 1.63 16.67 -6.49
N ASP A 163 1.06 16.61 -5.29
CA ASP A 163 0.84 15.38 -4.53
C ASP A 163 -0.27 14.49 -5.12
N LEU A 164 -1.07 15.03 -6.04
CA LEU A 164 -2.22 14.36 -6.67
C LEU A 164 -1.96 13.92 -8.11
N VAL A 165 -0.76 14.15 -8.65
CA VAL A 165 -0.40 13.76 -10.01
C VAL A 165 -0.39 12.25 -10.16
N ILE A 166 -1.15 11.78 -11.14
CA ILE A 166 -1.16 10.38 -11.57
C ILE A 166 -0.31 10.28 -12.82
N SER A 167 0.69 9.40 -12.82
CA SER A 167 1.59 9.23 -13.96
C SER A 167 1.48 7.85 -14.58
N ARG A 168 1.39 7.79 -15.91
CA ARG A 168 1.40 6.54 -16.67
C ARG A 168 2.22 6.64 -17.93
N SER A 169 2.91 5.55 -18.30
CA SER A 169 3.55 5.46 -19.62
C SER A 169 2.48 5.46 -20.70
N CYS A 170 2.64 6.37 -21.67
CA CYS A 170 1.74 6.54 -22.79
C CYS A 170 2.44 6.14 -24.10
N LYS A 171 1.98 5.03 -24.70
CA LYS A 171 2.49 4.55 -25.98
C LYS A 171 1.77 5.26 -27.13
N GLY A 172 2.33 5.15 -28.32
CA GLY A 172 1.77 5.68 -29.56
C GLY A 172 2.63 5.24 -30.73
N THR A 173 2.14 5.40 -31.94
CA THR A 173 2.91 5.13 -33.17
C THR A 173 3.25 6.47 -33.82
N LEU A 174 4.54 6.75 -33.98
CA LEU A 174 4.98 7.95 -34.69
C LEU A 174 4.72 7.78 -36.19
N ARG A 175 4.04 8.75 -36.81
CA ARG A 175 3.83 8.81 -38.25
C ARG A 175 5.00 9.51 -38.94
N ARG A 176 5.09 9.37 -40.29
CA ARG A 176 6.14 10.00 -41.10
C ARG A 176 6.09 11.53 -41.09
N ASP A 177 4.94 12.10 -40.83
CA ASP A 177 4.70 13.56 -40.70
C ASP A 177 5.01 14.11 -39.30
N GLY A 178 5.53 13.25 -38.39
CA GLY A 178 5.85 13.63 -37.01
C GLY A 178 4.68 13.58 -36.05
N THR A 179 3.46 13.29 -36.50
CA THR A 179 2.31 13.14 -35.62
C THR A 179 2.26 11.79 -34.92
N VAL A 180 1.55 11.69 -33.80
CA VAL A 180 1.42 10.46 -33.02
C VAL A 180 0.04 9.86 -33.21
N ASP A 181 -0.01 8.59 -33.59
CA ASP A 181 -1.22 7.80 -33.74
C ASP A 181 -1.41 6.92 -32.49
N PHE A 182 -2.40 7.23 -31.66
CA PHE A 182 -2.77 6.46 -30.48
C PHE A 182 -3.74 5.31 -30.80
N SER A 183 -4.49 5.38 -31.90
CA SER A 183 -5.50 4.36 -32.27
C SER A 183 -4.88 3.02 -32.68
N LYS A 184 -3.61 3.01 -33.09
CA LYS A 184 -2.87 1.78 -33.39
C LYS A 184 -2.43 1.00 -32.15
N VAL A 185 -2.52 1.61 -30.95
CA VAL A 185 -2.05 1.03 -29.70
C VAL A 185 -3.19 0.79 -28.73
N TYR A 186 -4.23 1.63 -28.78
CA TYR A 186 -5.35 1.59 -27.87
C TYR A 186 -6.68 1.52 -28.61
N ASP A 187 -7.55 0.61 -28.24
CA ASP A 187 -8.89 0.46 -28.85
C ASP A 187 -9.76 1.70 -28.62
N ASN A 188 -9.68 2.30 -27.43
CA ASN A 188 -10.38 3.53 -27.09
C ASN A 188 -9.42 4.58 -26.48
N PRO A 189 -8.59 5.26 -27.29
CA PRO A 189 -7.61 6.22 -26.79
C PRO A 189 -8.24 7.43 -26.09
N ASN A 190 -9.46 7.84 -26.50
CA ASN A 190 -10.15 8.98 -25.89
C ASN A 190 -10.73 8.66 -24.50
N GLY A 191 -10.98 7.39 -24.19
CA GLY A 191 -11.41 6.92 -22.89
C GLY A 191 -10.30 6.92 -21.84
N LEU A 192 -9.02 6.96 -22.26
CA LEU A 192 -7.87 6.81 -21.38
C LEU A 192 -7.34 8.18 -20.91
N PRO A 193 -7.35 8.46 -19.59
CA PRO A 193 -6.95 9.76 -19.03
C PRO A 193 -5.54 10.20 -19.45
N TYR A 194 -4.57 9.30 -19.36
CA TYR A 194 -3.16 9.59 -19.71
C TYR A 194 -2.96 9.82 -21.21
N VAL A 195 -3.77 9.22 -22.10
CA VAL A 195 -3.72 9.49 -23.53
C VAL A 195 -4.32 10.87 -23.86
N ARG A 196 -5.40 11.24 -23.17
CA ARG A 196 -5.98 12.58 -23.31
C ARG A 196 -5.04 13.67 -22.79
N ALA A 197 -4.37 13.40 -21.67
CA ALA A 197 -3.31 14.30 -21.18
C ALA A 197 -2.15 14.41 -22.18
N ALA A 198 -1.73 13.29 -22.81
CA ALA A 198 -0.71 13.31 -23.85
C ALA A 198 -1.13 14.15 -25.07
N LYS A 199 -2.40 14.03 -25.51
CA LYS A 199 -2.95 14.86 -26.61
C LYS A 199 -2.91 16.35 -26.27
N LYS A 200 -3.36 16.71 -25.05
CA LYS A 200 -3.31 18.10 -24.59
C LYS A 200 -1.87 18.64 -24.48
N ARG A 201 -0.89 17.80 -24.13
CA ARG A 201 0.53 18.18 -24.18
C ARG A 201 0.95 18.54 -25.60
N ILE A 202 0.64 17.67 -26.56
CA ILE A 202 0.95 17.91 -28.00
C ILE A 202 0.27 19.17 -28.51
N GLU A 203 -1.02 19.39 -28.18
CA GLU A 203 -1.78 20.58 -28.54
C GLU A 203 -1.20 21.90 -27.97
N ARG A 204 -0.42 21.80 -26.88
CA ARG A 204 0.27 22.92 -26.23
C ARG A 204 1.75 23.03 -26.61
N ASP A 205 2.19 22.32 -27.64
CA ASP A 205 3.58 22.24 -28.04
C ASP A 205 4.56 21.77 -26.96
N LEU A 206 4.04 21.01 -25.94
CA LEU A 206 4.86 20.41 -24.92
C LEU A 206 5.47 19.08 -25.43
N PRO A 207 6.69 18.73 -25.01
CA PRO A 207 7.36 17.51 -25.45
C PRO A 207 6.55 16.26 -25.18
N PHE A 208 6.39 15.43 -26.22
CA PHE A 208 5.82 14.09 -26.06
C PHE A 208 6.57 13.09 -26.98
N THR A 209 7.04 12.01 -26.37
CA THR A 209 7.64 10.88 -27.10
C THR A 209 6.87 9.60 -26.73
N PRO A 210 6.45 8.77 -27.69
CA PRO A 210 5.82 7.49 -27.42
C PRO A 210 6.58 6.64 -26.41
N GLY A 211 5.90 6.21 -25.34
CA GLY A 211 6.46 5.45 -24.22
C GLY A 211 6.86 6.27 -23.00
N MET A 212 6.93 7.62 -23.11
CA MET A 212 7.21 8.45 -21.94
C MET A 212 6.11 8.38 -20.88
N LYS A 213 6.45 8.69 -19.63
CA LYS A 213 5.47 8.89 -18.56
C LYS A 213 4.76 10.22 -18.76
N VAL A 214 3.45 10.18 -18.74
CA VAL A 214 2.59 11.36 -18.78
C VAL A 214 1.91 11.52 -17.43
N GLY A 215 2.21 12.63 -16.75
CA GLY A 215 1.53 13.04 -15.53
C GLY A 215 0.25 13.81 -15.86
N TYR A 216 -0.77 13.62 -15.04
CA TYR A 216 -2.02 14.36 -15.15
C TYR A 216 -2.72 14.49 -13.81
N VAL A 217 -3.54 15.53 -13.71
CA VAL A 217 -4.46 15.77 -12.60
C VAL A 217 -5.89 15.65 -13.13
N VAL A 218 -6.77 14.99 -12.37
CA VAL A 218 -8.20 14.94 -12.68
C VAL A 218 -8.85 16.23 -12.19
N THR A 219 -9.44 16.97 -13.12
CA THR A 219 -10.05 18.30 -12.84
C THR A 219 -11.56 18.20 -12.70
N SER A 220 -12.20 17.20 -13.33
CA SER A 220 -13.61 16.87 -13.14
C SER A 220 -13.87 15.39 -13.47
N ALA A 221 -14.47 14.67 -12.54
CA ALA A 221 -14.94 13.31 -12.75
C ALA A 221 -16.46 13.21 -13.03
N LYS A 222 -17.15 14.35 -13.20
CA LYS A 222 -18.60 14.39 -13.50
C LYS A 222 -18.90 13.97 -14.94
N ASN A 223 -17.94 14.20 -15.83
CA ASN A 223 -18.07 13.87 -17.26
C ASN A 223 -17.56 12.44 -17.53
N SER A 224 -18.08 11.83 -18.61
CA SER A 224 -17.56 10.56 -19.11
C SER A 224 -17.15 10.74 -20.59
N PRO A 225 -15.86 10.67 -20.89
CA PRO A 225 -14.71 10.45 -20.01
C PRO A 225 -14.41 11.67 -19.11
N MET A 226 -13.83 11.42 -17.92
CA MET A 226 -13.47 12.45 -16.93
C MET A 226 -12.49 13.47 -17.49
N ASP A 227 -12.59 14.73 -17.08
CA ASP A 227 -11.67 15.77 -17.50
C ASP A 227 -10.32 15.67 -16.77
N VAL A 228 -9.25 15.83 -17.53
CA VAL A 228 -7.88 15.78 -17.03
C VAL A 228 -7.01 16.91 -17.62
N GLU A 229 -6.06 17.38 -16.83
CA GLU A 229 -5.04 18.31 -17.31
C GLU A 229 -3.66 17.67 -17.17
N PRO A 230 -2.80 17.75 -18.20
CA PRO A 230 -1.41 17.31 -18.10
C PRO A 230 -0.68 18.22 -17.12
N TRP A 231 0.06 17.62 -16.20
CA TRP A 231 0.89 18.40 -15.29
C TRP A 231 2.00 17.56 -14.68
N LEU A 232 3.22 18.07 -14.79
CA LEU A 232 4.41 17.57 -14.12
C LEU A 232 5.12 18.76 -13.51
N VAL A 233 5.40 18.70 -12.22
CA VAL A 233 5.97 19.81 -11.43
C VAL A 233 7.24 20.38 -12.04
N ASP A 234 8.09 19.51 -12.62
CA ASP A 234 9.41 19.89 -13.14
C ASP A 234 9.39 20.43 -14.58
N GLU A 235 8.26 20.29 -15.29
CA GLU A 235 8.20 20.60 -16.73
C GLU A 235 7.30 21.82 -17.07
N ILE A 236 6.40 22.17 -16.18
CA ILE A 236 5.37 23.19 -16.44
C ILE A 236 5.47 24.25 -15.34
N GLY A 237 6.16 25.36 -15.64
CA GLY A 237 6.29 26.50 -14.73
C GLY A 237 5.00 27.34 -14.54
N GLU A 238 3.84 26.72 -14.73
CA GLU A 238 2.52 27.31 -14.61
C GLU A 238 1.86 26.95 -13.27
N ASP A 239 0.83 27.70 -12.91
CA ASP A 239 0.01 27.37 -11.75
C ASP A 239 -0.59 25.97 -11.86
N PRO A 240 -0.60 25.21 -10.76
CA PRO A 240 -1.13 23.86 -10.76
C PRO A 240 -2.62 23.82 -11.14
N PRO A 241 -3.07 22.82 -11.92
CA PRO A 241 -4.47 22.73 -12.32
C PRO A 241 -5.36 22.49 -11.09
N ARG A 242 -6.56 23.07 -11.13
CA ARG A 242 -7.55 22.90 -10.07
C ARG A 242 -8.10 21.49 -10.08
N TYR A 243 -7.74 20.64 -9.09
CA TYR A 243 -8.18 19.26 -9.03
C TYR A 243 -9.64 19.08 -8.59
N ASP A 244 -10.24 17.91 -8.94
CA ASP A 244 -11.56 17.48 -8.45
C ASP A 244 -11.42 16.87 -7.03
N PRO A 245 -11.86 17.58 -5.97
CA PRO A 245 -11.67 17.11 -4.60
C PRO A 245 -12.47 15.83 -4.29
N ASP A 246 -13.66 15.69 -4.86
CA ASP A 246 -14.51 14.51 -4.62
C ASP A 246 -13.92 13.25 -5.25
N TYR A 247 -13.28 13.40 -6.41
CA TYR A 247 -12.58 12.29 -7.06
C TYR A 247 -11.44 11.77 -6.20
N TYR A 248 -10.55 12.65 -5.76
CA TYR A 248 -9.37 12.26 -4.97
C TYR A 248 -9.75 11.80 -3.57
N ALA A 249 -10.70 12.47 -2.89
CA ALA A 249 -11.22 12.02 -1.60
C ALA A 249 -11.80 10.61 -1.67
N ARG A 250 -12.61 10.32 -2.71
CA ARG A 250 -13.14 8.96 -2.91
C ARG A 250 -12.07 7.93 -3.20
N ARG A 251 -11.00 8.27 -3.91
CA ARG A 251 -9.88 7.36 -4.14
C ARG A 251 -9.11 7.06 -2.88
N LEU A 252 -8.81 8.09 -2.07
CA LEU A 252 -8.21 7.92 -0.75
C LEU A 252 -9.08 7.03 0.14
N ALA A 253 -10.35 7.40 0.32
CA ALA A 253 -11.27 6.62 1.15
C ALA A 253 -11.45 5.17 0.69
N THR A 254 -11.40 4.92 -0.63
CA THR A 254 -11.50 3.55 -1.16
C THR A 254 -10.25 2.73 -0.89
N ALA A 255 -9.07 3.31 -1.01
CA ALA A 255 -7.81 2.59 -0.81
C ALA A 255 -7.51 2.41 0.68
N LEU A 256 -7.60 3.49 1.45
CA LEU A 256 -7.27 3.50 2.88
C LEU A 256 -8.38 2.84 3.72
N GLY A 257 -9.65 3.00 3.33
CA GLY A 257 -10.79 2.38 4.00
C GLY A 257 -10.73 0.85 4.05
N ARG A 258 -10.06 0.20 3.11
CA ARG A 258 -9.82 -1.25 3.15
C ARG A 258 -8.90 -1.69 4.30
N ILE A 259 -8.17 -0.76 4.87
CA ILE A 259 -7.25 -0.99 5.98
C ILE A 259 -7.94 -0.56 7.28
N THR A 260 -8.46 0.66 7.32
CA THR A 260 -9.14 1.22 8.49
C THR A 260 -10.47 0.55 8.82
N GLU A 261 -11.03 -0.25 7.89
CA GLU A 261 -12.21 -1.10 8.12
C GLU A 261 -11.97 -2.11 9.26
N ALA A 262 -10.73 -2.55 9.48
CA ALA A 262 -10.34 -3.36 10.64
C ALA A 262 -10.69 -2.69 11.98
N PHE A 263 -10.78 -1.37 11.98
CA PHE A 263 -11.06 -0.53 13.16
C PHE A 263 -12.46 0.10 13.08
N GLY A 264 -13.33 -0.40 12.18
CA GLY A 264 -14.70 0.08 12.00
C GLY A 264 -14.83 1.40 11.21
N TRP A 265 -13.81 1.73 10.40
CA TRP A 265 -13.80 2.91 9.53
C TRP A 265 -13.57 2.51 8.08
N GLY A 266 -14.62 2.05 7.41
CA GLY A 266 -14.58 1.75 5.99
C GLY A 266 -14.68 3.02 5.12
N ARG A 267 -14.83 2.82 3.82
CA ARG A 267 -14.94 3.91 2.85
C ARG A 267 -16.06 4.91 3.17
N THR A 268 -17.22 4.41 3.58
CA THR A 268 -18.42 5.24 3.84
C THR A 268 -18.19 6.14 5.04
N GLU A 269 -17.68 5.58 6.13
CA GLU A 269 -17.37 6.27 7.38
C GLU A 269 -16.29 7.34 7.16
N LEU A 270 -15.24 7.02 6.41
CA LEU A 270 -14.19 7.98 6.05
C LEU A 270 -14.73 9.14 5.19
N MET A 271 -15.66 8.86 4.28
CA MET A 271 -16.25 9.90 3.43
C MET A 271 -17.24 10.80 4.17
N SER A 272 -18.02 10.24 5.12
CA SER A 272 -18.99 10.98 5.94
C SER A 272 -18.36 11.65 7.16
N GLY A 273 -17.18 11.20 7.60
CA GLY A 273 -16.53 11.66 8.82
C GLY A 273 -17.16 11.13 10.12
N SER A 274 -18.17 10.25 10.02
CA SER A 274 -18.89 9.67 11.15
C SER A 274 -19.09 8.17 10.97
N ARG A 275 -19.09 7.42 12.10
CA ARG A 275 -19.53 6.02 12.08
C ARG A 275 -21.06 5.98 11.93
N GLN A 276 -21.56 5.12 11.06
CA GLN A 276 -22.95 4.70 11.12
C GLN A 276 -23.14 3.86 12.39
N GLN A 277 -23.84 4.41 13.38
CA GLN A 277 -24.37 3.60 14.48
C GLN A 277 -25.46 2.71 13.91
N THR A 278 -25.23 1.41 13.90
CA THR A 278 -26.32 0.45 13.67
C THR A 278 -27.27 0.50 14.86
N LEU A 279 -28.58 0.51 14.59
CA LEU A 279 -29.67 0.50 15.61
C LEU A 279 -29.63 -0.71 16.55
N PHE A 280 -28.61 -1.57 16.45
CA PHE A 280 -28.44 -2.82 17.18
C PHE A 280 -27.25 -2.81 18.17
N ASP A 281 -26.59 -1.68 18.36
CA ASP A 281 -25.48 -1.52 19.33
C ASP A 281 -25.98 -1.07 20.73
N PHE A 282 -27.13 -1.60 21.17
CA PHE A 282 -27.68 -1.41 22.52
C PHE A 282 -27.83 -2.73 23.24
#